data_8954920cd9b1203800efa3aa0e806840
#
_entry.id   8954920cd9b1203800efa3aa0e806840
#
_cell.length_a   1.000
_cell.length_b   1.000
_cell.length_c   1.000
_cell.angle_alpha   90.00
_cell.angle_beta   90.00
_cell.angle_gamma   90.00
#
_symmetry.space_group_name_H-M   'P 1'
#
loop_
_entity.id
_entity.type
_entity.pdbx_description
1 polymer ?
#
loop_
_entity_poly.entity_id
_entity_poly.type
_entity_poly.pdbx_seq_one_letter_code
_entity_poly.pdbx_strand_id
1 'polypeptide(L)'
;LCYTRINLTGKTFFVNLYIRLLLLFFKIKRNKQYQNLLDTVDIDYKALPTDCDINLHLTNSRYLAMMDLSRTWMTERVGLLKQIMKRRWFPIVNATAITYIRDIKPMQRYTISTKLVGWDHKYFYIEQKFHSERGLHAIAYVRGVFKSKKGIISIEEMLEVAGFDGQTPILPSEVMHWKEMLEQKKLSNLP
;
A
#
# COMPACT_ATOMS: atom_id res chain seq x y z
N LEU A 1 21.69 -5.78 2.73
CA LEU A 1 22.83 -5.14 3.38
C LEU A 1 23.60 -4.33 2.34
N CYS A 2 23.27 -3.06 2.15
CA CYS A 2 24.19 -2.09 1.56
C CYS A 2 23.85 -0.71 2.13
N TYR A 3 24.38 -0.45 3.33
CA TYR A 3 24.43 0.88 3.90
C TYR A 3 25.75 1.51 3.48
N THR A 4 25.76 2.24 2.39
CA THR A 4 26.88 3.10 2.08
C THR A 4 26.64 4.47 2.75
N ARG A 5 27.36 4.72 3.85
CA ARG A 5 27.50 6.04 4.43
C ARG A 5 28.28 6.92 3.44
N ILE A 6 27.64 7.87 2.82
CA ILE A 6 28.33 9.02 2.22
C ILE A 6 28.21 10.16 3.22
N ASN A 7 29.27 10.40 3.95
CA ASN A 7 29.44 11.55 4.81
C ASN A 7 29.80 12.78 3.94
N LEU A 8 28.84 13.58 3.62
CA LEU A 8 29.05 14.96 3.22
C LEU A 8 28.39 15.84 4.29
N THR A 9 29.23 16.41 5.16
CA THR A 9 28.83 17.36 6.23
C THR A 9 27.78 16.84 7.23
N GLY A 10 28.09 15.81 7.98
CA GLY A 10 27.47 15.52 9.29
C GLY A 10 25.94 15.40 9.39
N LYS A 11 25.19 15.37 8.28
CA LYS A 11 23.73 15.17 8.27
C LYS A 11 23.33 14.05 7.32
N THR A 12 23.01 12.92 7.89
CA THR A 12 22.51 11.73 7.18
C THR A 12 21.18 12.05 6.49
N PHE A 13 21.13 11.98 5.16
CA PHE A 13 19.91 12.13 4.37
C PHE A 13 19.04 10.86 4.43
N PHE A 14 18.48 10.53 5.59
CA PHE A 14 17.42 9.50 5.72
C PHE A 14 16.01 10.08 5.56
N VAL A 15 15.86 11.18 4.80
CA VAL A 15 14.72 12.08 5.05
C VAL A 15 13.58 11.92 4.06
N ASN A 16 13.79 11.31 2.88
CA ASN A 16 12.79 11.36 1.81
C ASN A 16 11.45 10.68 2.20
N LEU A 17 11.47 9.49 2.78
CA LEU A 17 10.24 8.77 3.13
C LEU A 17 9.50 9.41 4.31
N TYR A 18 10.23 9.86 5.33
CA TYR A 18 9.66 10.55 6.49
C TYR A 18 9.08 11.91 6.13
N ILE A 19 9.73 12.67 5.23
CA ILE A 19 9.18 13.93 4.71
C ILE A 19 7.88 13.64 3.95
N ARG A 20 7.85 12.61 3.10
CA ARG A 20 6.64 12.23 2.37
C ARG A 20 5.51 11.82 3.31
N LEU A 21 5.82 11.08 4.36
CA LEU A 21 4.87 10.73 5.40
C LEU A 21 4.32 11.97 6.11
N LEU A 22 5.20 12.91 6.48
CA LEU A 22 4.79 14.17 7.09
C LEU A 22 3.88 14.99 6.15
N LEU A 23 4.26 15.12 4.88
CA LEU A 23 3.44 15.79 3.87
C LEU A 23 2.10 15.09 3.67
N LEU A 24 2.07 13.77 3.73
CA LEU A 24 0.84 12.99 3.69
C LEU A 24 -0.08 13.34 4.87
N PHE A 25 0.45 13.44 6.10
CA PHE A 25 -0.34 13.87 7.26
C PHE A 25 -0.89 15.29 7.13
N PHE A 26 -0.13 16.22 6.54
CA PHE A 26 -0.66 17.55 6.22
C PHE A 26 -1.79 17.49 5.18
N LYS A 27 -1.63 16.66 4.14
CA LYS A 27 -2.68 16.43 3.12
C LYS A 27 -3.93 15.85 3.75
N ILE A 28 -3.79 14.88 4.67
CA ILE A 28 -4.88 14.28 5.45
C ILE A 28 -5.66 15.34 6.22
N LYS A 29 -4.98 16.22 6.96
CA LYS A 29 -5.65 17.27 7.74
C LYS A 29 -6.47 18.27 6.89
N ARG A 30 -6.06 18.48 5.64
CA ARG A 30 -6.72 19.43 4.72
C ARG A 30 -7.89 18.85 3.95
N ASN A 31 -7.94 17.54 3.78
CA ASN A 31 -8.96 16.88 2.98
C ASN A 31 -9.86 16.02 3.86
N LYS A 32 -11.11 16.47 4.03
CA LYS A 32 -12.12 15.82 4.88
C LYS A 32 -13.22 15.07 4.09
N GLN A 33 -13.06 14.94 2.78
CA GLN A 33 -14.02 14.19 1.99
C GLN A 33 -13.73 12.69 2.11
N TYR A 34 -14.73 11.92 2.50
CA TYR A 34 -14.63 10.45 2.55
C TYR A 34 -15.18 9.84 1.26
N GLN A 35 -14.70 8.66 0.95
CA GLN A 35 -15.10 7.82 -0.17
C GLN A 35 -15.65 6.50 0.36
N ASN A 36 -16.39 5.75 -0.49
CA ASN A 36 -16.85 4.43 -0.10
C ASN A 36 -15.67 3.46 0.03
N LEU A 37 -15.84 2.42 0.83
CA LEU A 37 -14.80 1.42 1.11
C LEU A 37 -14.25 0.75 -0.15
N LEU A 38 -15.09 0.57 -1.17
CA LEU A 38 -14.76 -0.11 -2.43
C LEU A 38 -14.33 0.85 -3.56
N ASP A 39 -14.34 2.16 -3.30
CA ASP A 39 -13.91 3.13 -4.30
C ASP A 39 -12.38 3.05 -4.52
N THR A 40 -11.97 3.41 -5.74
CA THR A 40 -10.55 3.59 -6.05
C THR A 40 -10.07 4.93 -5.51
N VAL A 41 -8.99 4.91 -4.75
CA VAL A 41 -8.38 6.10 -4.15
C VAL A 41 -7.05 6.40 -4.81
N ASP A 42 -6.94 7.58 -5.40
CA ASP A 42 -5.77 8.04 -6.13
C ASP A 42 -4.89 8.97 -5.27
N ILE A 43 -3.60 8.85 -5.48
CA ILE A 43 -2.61 9.78 -4.93
C ILE A 43 -1.48 10.00 -5.91
N ASP A 44 -1.17 11.28 -6.17
CA ASP A 44 -0.11 11.68 -7.09
C ASP A 44 1.23 11.79 -6.40
N TYR A 45 2.25 11.32 -7.09
CA TYR A 45 3.64 11.37 -6.70
C TYR A 45 4.53 11.90 -7.84
N LYS A 46 5.73 12.28 -7.45
CA LYS A 46 6.83 12.58 -8.36
C LYS A 46 8.04 11.75 -7.95
N ALA A 47 8.61 11.01 -8.90
CA ALA A 47 9.85 10.29 -8.68
C ALA A 47 11.00 11.28 -8.50
N LEU A 48 11.65 11.30 -7.34
CA LEU A 48 12.83 12.12 -7.12
C LEU A 48 14.07 11.35 -7.59
N PRO A 49 15.17 12.03 -7.96
CA PRO A 49 16.42 11.36 -8.29
C PRO A 49 16.90 10.40 -7.18
N THR A 50 16.65 10.74 -5.91
CA THR A 50 16.95 9.89 -4.74
C THR A 50 16.06 8.65 -4.60
N ASP A 51 15.00 8.53 -5.40
CA ASP A 51 14.14 7.35 -5.47
C ASP A 51 14.59 6.36 -6.57
N CYS A 52 15.53 6.81 -7.43
CA CYS A 52 15.98 6.08 -8.60
C CYS A 52 17.33 5.42 -8.36
N ASP A 53 17.58 4.36 -9.12
CA ASP A 53 18.85 3.63 -9.16
C ASP A 53 19.82 4.20 -10.21
N ILE A 54 20.95 3.51 -10.38
CA ILE A 54 21.98 3.88 -11.37
C ILE A 54 21.48 3.79 -12.81
N ASN A 55 20.42 3.03 -13.09
CA ASN A 55 19.78 2.93 -14.39
C ASN A 55 18.76 4.05 -14.63
N LEU A 56 18.66 5.00 -13.72
CA LEU A 56 17.70 6.12 -13.75
C LEU A 56 16.24 5.64 -13.78
N HIS A 57 15.94 4.58 -13.04
CA HIS A 57 14.59 4.07 -12.85
C HIS A 57 14.22 4.06 -11.38
N LEU A 58 12.93 4.23 -11.06
CA LEU A 58 12.40 4.09 -9.71
C LEU A 58 12.79 2.70 -9.16
N THR A 59 13.48 2.65 -8.01
CA THR A 59 13.94 1.38 -7.45
C THR A 59 12.78 0.52 -6.94
N ASN A 60 12.91 -0.81 -6.98
CA ASN A 60 11.90 -1.75 -6.51
C ASN A 60 11.48 -1.49 -5.06
N SER A 61 12.42 -1.14 -4.20
CA SER A 61 12.15 -0.78 -2.81
C SER A 61 11.27 0.47 -2.67
N ARG A 62 11.39 1.41 -3.61
CA ARG A 62 10.56 2.63 -3.61
C ARG A 62 9.13 2.36 -4.04
N TYR A 63 8.89 1.42 -4.96
CA TYR A 63 7.52 0.98 -5.24
C TYR A 63 6.83 0.53 -3.97
N LEU A 64 7.43 -0.36 -3.19
CA LEU A 64 6.86 -0.85 -1.94
C LEU A 64 6.63 0.29 -0.92
N ALA A 65 7.61 1.18 -0.75
CA ALA A 65 7.49 2.32 0.15
C ALA A 65 6.35 3.28 -0.25
N MET A 66 6.18 3.57 -1.55
CA MET A 66 5.08 4.40 -2.04
C MET A 66 3.72 3.71 -1.90
N MET A 67 3.67 2.38 -2.07
CA MET A 67 2.49 1.58 -1.81
C MET A 67 2.04 1.69 -0.35
N ASP A 68 2.96 1.70 0.62
CA ASP A 68 2.63 1.89 2.05
C ASP A 68 1.98 3.26 2.30
N LEU A 69 2.54 4.32 1.75
CA LEU A 69 1.97 5.67 1.85
C LEU A 69 0.59 5.75 1.20
N SER A 70 0.41 5.12 0.04
CA SER A 70 -0.87 5.11 -0.68
C SER A 70 -1.95 4.34 0.05
N ARG A 71 -1.61 3.22 0.72
CA ARG A 71 -2.55 2.49 1.59
C ARG A 71 -2.93 3.31 2.82
N THR A 72 -1.99 4.05 3.40
CA THR A 72 -2.29 4.98 4.50
C THR A 72 -3.25 6.08 4.04
N TRP A 73 -3.03 6.63 2.84
CA TRP A 73 -3.94 7.60 2.24
C TRP A 73 -5.33 7.02 1.98
N MET A 74 -5.43 5.83 1.37
CA MET A 74 -6.70 5.12 1.17
C MET A 74 -7.42 4.93 2.51
N THR A 75 -6.73 4.44 3.54
CA THR A 75 -7.31 4.20 4.88
C THR A 75 -7.93 5.47 5.47
N GLU A 76 -7.31 6.63 5.25
CA GLU A 76 -7.89 7.92 5.64
C GLU A 76 -9.09 8.28 4.78
N ARG A 77 -8.99 8.10 3.44
CA ARG A 77 -10.05 8.47 2.51
C ARG A 77 -11.34 7.69 2.71
N VAL A 78 -11.26 6.47 3.21
CA VAL A 78 -12.43 5.65 3.60
C VAL A 78 -12.83 5.84 5.09
N GLY A 79 -12.23 6.81 5.79
CA GLY A 79 -12.60 7.17 7.17
C GLY A 79 -12.10 6.22 8.26
N LEU A 80 -11.29 5.22 7.92
CA LEU A 80 -10.84 4.19 8.86
C LEU A 80 -9.62 4.59 9.70
N LEU A 81 -8.76 5.52 9.23
CA LEU A 81 -7.47 5.80 9.88
C LEU A 81 -7.62 6.19 11.36
N LYS A 82 -8.56 7.10 11.66
CA LYS A 82 -8.83 7.54 13.03
C LYS A 82 -9.31 6.38 13.92
N GLN A 83 -10.16 5.51 13.40
CA GLN A 83 -10.70 4.36 14.13
C GLN A 83 -9.60 3.34 14.42
N ILE A 84 -8.76 3.03 13.43
CA ILE A 84 -7.59 2.14 13.55
C ILE A 84 -6.65 2.67 14.62
N MET A 85 -6.30 3.95 14.61
CA MET A 85 -5.43 4.57 15.61
C MET A 85 -6.05 4.53 17.02
N LYS A 86 -7.34 4.88 17.16
CA LYS A 86 -8.07 4.87 18.45
C LYS A 86 -8.12 3.47 19.05
N ARG A 87 -8.33 2.44 18.21
CA ARG A 87 -8.43 1.04 18.63
C ARG A 87 -7.07 0.38 18.79
N ARG A 88 -5.97 1.07 18.43
CA ARG A 88 -4.60 0.55 18.40
C ARG A 88 -4.49 -0.72 17.55
N TRP A 89 -5.12 -0.67 16.39
CA TRP A 89 -4.99 -1.69 15.36
C TRP A 89 -3.78 -1.40 14.49
N PHE A 90 -3.12 -2.45 14.04
CA PHE A 90 -1.94 -2.37 13.17
C PHE A 90 -2.22 -3.13 11.89
N PRO A 91 -2.24 -2.47 10.72
CA PRO A 91 -2.29 -3.17 9.45
C PRO A 91 -0.97 -3.91 9.24
N ILE A 92 -1.06 -5.19 8.93
CA ILE A 92 0.10 -6.05 8.66
C ILE A 92 -0.03 -6.59 7.26
N VAL A 93 0.95 -6.30 6.41
CA VAL A 93 1.08 -6.90 5.08
C VAL A 93 1.65 -8.31 5.26
N ASN A 94 0.89 -9.29 4.80
CA ASN A 94 1.27 -10.71 4.87
C ASN A 94 1.95 -11.18 3.58
N ALA A 95 1.50 -10.68 2.42
CA ALA A 95 2.10 -10.98 1.14
C ALA A 95 1.90 -9.82 0.16
N THR A 96 2.84 -9.69 -0.78
CA THR A 96 2.77 -8.73 -1.89
C THR A 96 3.24 -9.42 -3.16
N ALA A 97 2.46 -9.28 -4.22
CA ALA A 97 2.86 -9.60 -5.58
C ALA A 97 2.91 -8.30 -6.38
N ILE A 98 3.97 -8.05 -7.10
CA ILE A 98 4.12 -6.87 -7.97
C ILE A 98 4.66 -7.29 -9.32
N THR A 99 4.04 -6.74 -10.38
CA THR A 99 4.48 -6.89 -11.76
C THR A 99 4.87 -5.53 -12.30
N TYR A 100 6.12 -5.41 -12.74
CA TYR A 100 6.66 -4.21 -13.37
C TYR A 100 6.47 -4.32 -14.87
N ILE A 101 5.87 -3.30 -15.47
CA ILE A 101 5.49 -3.27 -16.90
C ILE A 101 6.33 -2.24 -17.65
N ARG A 102 6.54 -1.07 -17.00
CA ARG A 102 7.26 0.05 -17.58
C ARG A 102 7.99 0.82 -16.50
N ASP A 103 9.16 1.33 -16.82
CA ASP A 103 9.98 2.16 -15.96
C ASP A 103 9.28 3.49 -15.58
N ILE A 104 9.55 3.98 -14.38
CA ILE A 104 9.26 5.35 -13.96
C ILE A 104 10.60 6.08 -13.85
N LYS A 105 10.76 7.16 -14.64
CA LYS A 105 12.00 7.92 -14.74
C LYS A 105 12.13 8.98 -13.64
N PRO A 106 13.34 9.49 -13.36
CA PRO A 106 13.53 10.62 -12.47
C PRO A 106 12.68 11.82 -12.93
N MET A 107 12.13 12.54 -11.96
CA MET A 107 11.27 13.71 -12.13
C MET A 107 9.92 13.44 -12.82
N GLN A 108 9.62 12.19 -13.21
CA GLN A 108 8.34 11.80 -13.76
C GLN A 108 7.23 11.87 -12.70
N ARG A 109 6.08 12.42 -13.08
CA ARG A 109 4.85 12.36 -12.30
C ARG A 109 4.15 11.04 -12.57
N TYR A 110 3.56 10.45 -11.54
CA TYR A 110 2.76 9.23 -11.64
C TYR A 110 1.72 9.22 -10.52
N THR A 111 0.66 8.48 -10.75
CA THR A 111 -0.44 8.28 -9.79
C THR A 111 -0.43 6.84 -9.32
N ILE A 112 -0.72 6.63 -8.05
CA ILE A 112 -1.00 5.30 -7.50
C ILE A 112 -2.49 5.25 -7.18
N SER A 113 -3.20 4.40 -7.92
CA SER A 113 -4.58 4.04 -7.67
C SER A 113 -4.63 2.85 -6.72
N THR A 114 -5.26 2.99 -5.57
CA THR A 114 -5.38 1.96 -4.55
C THR A 114 -6.85 1.58 -4.37
N LYS A 115 -7.17 0.30 -4.45
CA LYS A 115 -8.53 -0.22 -4.35
C LYS A 115 -8.58 -1.47 -3.48
N LEU A 116 -9.54 -1.54 -2.56
CA LEU A 116 -9.91 -2.78 -1.89
C LEU A 116 -10.68 -3.65 -2.89
N VAL A 117 -10.10 -4.77 -3.32
CA VAL A 117 -10.72 -5.65 -4.32
C VAL A 117 -11.53 -6.78 -3.70
N GLY A 118 -11.44 -6.95 -2.39
CA GLY A 118 -12.27 -7.89 -1.62
C GLY A 118 -11.56 -8.41 -0.39
N TRP A 119 -12.19 -9.38 0.25
CA TRP A 119 -11.69 -10.03 1.47
C TRP A 119 -12.18 -11.47 1.55
N ASP A 120 -11.57 -12.26 2.42
CA ASP A 120 -12.08 -13.54 2.88
C ASP A 120 -12.27 -13.52 4.41
N HIS A 121 -12.48 -14.65 5.04
CA HIS A 121 -12.69 -14.74 6.49
C HIS A 121 -11.53 -14.17 7.35
N LYS A 122 -10.35 -13.97 6.75
CA LYS A 122 -9.14 -13.56 7.50
C LYS A 122 -8.39 -12.40 6.86
N TYR A 123 -8.33 -12.34 5.54
CA TYR A 123 -7.46 -11.42 4.81
C TYR A 123 -8.25 -10.44 3.97
N PHE A 124 -7.80 -9.21 3.89
CA PHE A 124 -8.21 -8.25 2.88
C PHE A 124 -7.20 -8.23 1.73
N TYR A 125 -7.70 -7.92 0.52
CA TYR A 125 -6.91 -7.86 -0.71
C TYR A 125 -7.02 -6.47 -1.32
N ILE A 126 -5.87 -5.85 -1.58
CA ILE A 126 -5.78 -4.51 -2.16
C ILE A 126 -5.05 -4.61 -3.49
N GLU A 127 -5.60 -3.98 -4.52
CA GLU A 127 -4.93 -3.72 -5.79
C GLU A 127 -4.30 -2.33 -5.76
N GLN A 128 -3.06 -2.20 -6.25
CA GLN A 128 -2.39 -0.91 -6.43
C GLN A 128 -1.79 -0.82 -7.83
N LYS A 129 -2.23 0.18 -8.59
CA LYS A 129 -1.76 0.45 -9.95
C LYS A 129 -0.94 1.72 -9.99
N PHE A 130 0.25 1.64 -10.58
CA PHE A 130 1.09 2.79 -10.89
C PHE A 130 0.87 3.18 -12.33
N HIS A 131 0.41 4.38 -12.58
CA HIS A 131 0.14 4.86 -13.94
C HIS A 131 0.52 6.33 -14.12
N SER A 132 0.71 6.74 -15.35
CA SER A 132 0.94 8.12 -15.77
C SER A 132 0.35 8.34 -17.17
N GLU A 133 0.60 9.50 -17.78
CA GLU A 133 0.28 9.77 -19.18
C GLU A 133 0.91 8.74 -20.14
N ARG A 134 2.01 8.08 -19.73
CA ARG A 134 2.65 6.99 -20.50
C ARG A 134 1.95 5.64 -20.34
N GLY A 135 0.83 5.56 -19.60
CA GLY A 135 0.07 4.35 -19.32
C GLY A 135 0.47 3.66 -18.02
N LEU A 136 0.20 2.36 -17.93
CA LEU A 136 0.47 1.53 -16.76
C LEU A 136 1.96 1.23 -16.61
N HIS A 137 2.50 1.43 -15.39
CA HIS A 137 3.89 1.19 -15.02
C HIS A 137 4.08 -0.07 -14.21
N ALA A 138 3.20 -0.30 -13.24
CA ALA A 138 3.20 -1.50 -12.41
C ALA A 138 1.79 -1.77 -11.87
N ILE A 139 1.54 -3.04 -11.60
CA ILE A 139 0.36 -3.51 -10.87
C ILE A 139 0.80 -4.38 -9.71
N ALA A 140 0.20 -4.18 -8.55
CA ALA A 140 0.50 -4.96 -7.37
C ALA A 140 -0.76 -5.41 -6.66
N TYR A 141 -0.70 -6.61 -6.08
CA TYR A 141 -1.69 -7.12 -5.14
C TYR A 141 -1.06 -7.27 -3.75
N VAL A 142 -1.78 -6.82 -2.75
CA VAL A 142 -1.36 -6.86 -1.35
C VAL A 142 -2.39 -7.62 -0.55
N ARG A 143 -1.94 -8.64 0.19
CA ARG A 143 -2.75 -9.37 1.17
C ARG A 143 -2.37 -8.91 2.58
N GLY A 144 -3.34 -8.51 3.37
CA GLY A 144 -3.10 -8.03 4.72
C GLY A 144 -4.15 -8.45 5.73
N VAL A 145 -3.83 -8.20 7.00
CA VAL A 145 -4.72 -8.36 8.15
C VAL A 145 -4.58 -7.16 9.07
N PHE A 146 -5.58 -6.92 9.91
CA PHE A 146 -5.41 -6.04 11.05
C PHE A 146 -5.10 -6.86 12.30
N LYS A 147 -4.19 -6.36 13.15
CA LYS A 147 -3.81 -6.97 14.41
C LYS A 147 -3.92 -5.96 15.53
N SER A 148 -4.36 -6.40 16.70
CA SER A 148 -4.31 -5.67 17.96
C SER A 148 -3.42 -6.42 18.98
N LYS A 149 -3.29 -5.87 20.19
CA LYS A 149 -2.64 -6.60 21.30
C LYS A 149 -3.34 -7.92 21.65
N LYS A 150 -4.65 -8.03 21.35
CA LYS A 150 -5.47 -9.23 21.63
C LYS A 150 -5.39 -10.30 20.54
N GLY A 151 -4.81 -9.99 19.37
CA GLY A 151 -4.72 -10.93 18.24
C GLY A 151 -5.10 -10.30 16.91
N ILE A 152 -5.42 -11.14 15.94
CA ILE A 152 -5.91 -10.75 14.62
C ILE A 152 -7.35 -10.24 14.78
N ILE A 153 -7.65 -9.12 14.15
CA ILE A 153 -8.99 -8.55 14.05
C ILE A 153 -9.74 -9.28 12.94
N SER A 154 -10.97 -9.70 13.21
CA SER A 154 -11.80 -10.33 12.19
C SER A 154 -12.21 -9.34 11.10
N ILE A 155 -12.52 -9.85 9.92
CA ILE A 155 -13.01 -9.00 8.82
C ILE A 155 -14.35 -8.38 9.18
N GLU A 156 -15.22 -9.10 9.86
CA GLU A 156 -16.52 -8.62 10.30
C GLU A 156 -16.38 -7.40 11.23
N GLU A 157 -15.49 -7.46 12.22
CA GLU A 157 -15.20 -6.33 13.11
C GLU A 157 -14.63 -5.13 12.34
N MET A 158 -13.78 -5.37 11.34
CA MET A 158 -13.24 -4.32 10.49
C MET A 158 -14.32 -3.65 9.64
N LEU A 159 -15.24 -4.43 9.05
CA LEU A 159 -16.35 -3.92 8.23
C LEU A 159 -17.35 -3.14 9.08
N GLU A 160 -17.68 -3.62 10.28
CA GLU A 160 -18.54 -2.90 11.23
C GLU A 160 -17.95 -1.53 11.57
N VAL A 161 -16.64 -1.46 11.85
CA VAL A 161 -15.94 -0.18 12.12
C VAL A 161 -15.89 0.72 10.88
N ALA A 162 -15.86 0.14 9.68
CA ALA A 162 -15.95 0.86 8.43
C ALA A 162 -17.38 1.35 8.11
N GLY A 163 -18.39 0.89 8.85
CA GLY A 163 -19.79 1.15 8.54
C GLY A 163 -20.23 0.54 7.22
N PHE A 164 -19.65 -0.61 6.86
CA PHE A 164 -19.92 -1.32 5.61
C PHE A 164 -20.64 -2.64 5.90
N ASP A 165 -21.85 -2.78 5.36
CA ASP A 165 -22.73 -3.95 5.53
C ASP A 165 -22.86 -4.80 4.27
N GLY A 166 -22.11 -4.46 3.22
CA GLY A 166 -22.16 -5.17 1.94
C GLY A 166 -21.34 -6.46 1.94
N GLN A 167 -21.61 -7.26 0.94
CA GLN A 167 -20.84 -8.50 0.70
C GLN A 167 -19.48 -8.19 0.05
N THR A 168 -18.55 -9.14 0.19
CA THR A 168 -17.26 -9.05 -0.51
C THR A 168 -17.49 -9.08 -2.01
N PRO A 169 -16.82 -8.20 -2.78
CA PRO A 169 -16.79 -8.30 -4.22
C PRO A 169 -16.22 -9.66 -4.67
N ILE A 170 -16.59 -10.09 -5.87
CA ILE A 170 -15.93 -11.24 -6.51
C ILE A 170 -14.47 -10.89 -6.70
N LEU A 171 -13.57 -11.67 -6.09
CA LEU A 171 -12.13 -11.46 -6.22
C LEU A 171 -11.71 -11.65 -7.69
N PRO A 172 -10.81 -10.81 -8.22
CA PRO A 172 -10.20 -11.02 -9.52
C PRO A 172 -9.55 -12.40 -9.62
N SER A 173 -9.61 -13.02 -10.80
CA SER A 173 -9.04 -14.36 -11.04
C SER A 173 -7.56 -14.45 -10.66
N GLU A 174 -6.79 -13.40 -10.93
CA GLU A 174 -5.38 -13.30 -10.58
C GLU A 174 -5.15 -13.36 -9.06
N VAL A 175 -6.04 -12.71 -8.29
CA VAL A 175 -5.99 -12.74 -6.82
C VAL A 175 -6.37 -14.11 -6.29
N MET A 176 -7.33 -14.79 -6.92
CA MET A 176 -7.73 -16.15 -6.55
C MET A 176 -6.58 -17.15 -6.76
N HIS A 177 -5.95 -17.16 -7.92
CA HIS A 177 -4.81 -18.03 -8.21
C HIS A 177 -3.60 -17.69 -7.31
N TRP A 178 -3.37 -16.40 -7.04
CA TRP A 178 -2.32 -15.98 -6.12
C TRP A 178 -2.58 -16.46 -4.69
N LYS A 179 -3.83 -16.42 -4.23
CA LYS A 179 -4.24 -16.95 -2.93
C LYS A 179 -3.95 -18.45 -2.83
N GLU A 180 -4.32 -19.23 -3.83
CA GLU A 180 -4.05 -20.68 -3.89
C GLU A 180 -2.55 -20.96 -3.84
N MET A 181 -1.74 -20.24 -4.63
CA MET A 181 -0.28 -20.35 -4.59
C MET A 181 0.29 -20.05 -3.20
N LEU A 182 -0.22 -19.03 -2.50
CA LEU A 182 0.24 -18.70 -1.16
C LEU A 182 -0.11 -19.78 -0.13
N GLU A 183 -1.26 -20.43 -0.25
CA GLU A 183 -1.63 -21.54 0.63
C GLU A 183 -0.77 -22.77 0.35
N GLN A 184 -0.53 -23.12 -0.91
CA GLN A 184 0.40 -24.20 -1.29
C GLN A 184 1.82 -23.94 -0.76
N LYS A 185 2.32 -22.72 -0.93
CA LYS A 185 3.63 -22.31 -0.41
C LYS A 185 3.70 -22.43 1.12
N LYS A 186 2.63 -22.13 1.82
CA LYS A 186 2.57 -22.30 3.26
C LYS A 186 2.62 -23.78 3.65
N LEU A 187 1.81 -24.62 3.01
CA LEU A 187 1.77 -26.06 3.28
C LEU A 187 3.12 -26.74 3.03
N SER A 188 3.81 -26.40 1.95
CA SER A 188 5.10 -26.99 1.60
C SER A 188 6.29 -26.52 2.48
N ASN A 189 6.10 -25.49 3.32
CA ASN A 189 7.15 -24.93 4.18
C ASN A 189 6.80 -24.95 5.68
N LEU A 190 5.67 -25.56 6.05
CA LEU A 190 5.40 -25.88 7.45
C LEU A 190 6.22 -27.11 7.84
N PRO A 191 6.87 -27.11 9.06
CA PRO A 191 7.59 -28.27 9.57
C PRO A 191 6.64 -29.42 9.85
#